data_ce9234d0ced652fd3681b0a25977f225
#
_entry.id   ce9234d0ced652fd3681b0a25977f225
#
_cell.length_a   1.000
_cell.length_b   1.000
_cell.length_c   1.000
_cell.angle_alpha   90.00
_cell.angle_beta   90.00
_cell.angle_gamma   90.00
#
_symmetry.space_group_name_H-M   'P 1'
#
loop_
_entity.id
_entity.type
_entity.pdbx_description
1 polymer ?
#
loop_
_entity_poly.entity_id
_entity_poly.type
_entity_poly.pdbx_seq_one_letter_code
_entity_poly.pdbx_strand_id
1 'polypeptide(L)'
;MLNAPADKVGTNSDIRHSNAALLSIAHELPPEIVTSDYFDEQLAGTYKRLRMPKGLLERLAGISTRRGWAEGQTFEDGVVAAAEKAIEQAGIDRSQIGLLINASVTRDNFEPAVSVGVHDRLDLPRHALNFDITNACLGFVNAMTVASTMIDAGAIEYALIVAGEDPSPWHRTAVRILNNPDST
;
A
#
# COMPACT_ATOMS: atom_id res chain seq x y z
N MET A 1 21.29 -18.12 34.31
CA MET A 1 20.42 -16.97 34.67
C MET A 1 21.14 -15.72 34.25
N LEU A 2 20.75 -15.16 33.12
CA LEU A 2 21.29 -13.86 32.64
C LEU A 2 20.42 -12.76 33.26
N ASN A 3 21.00 -12.03 34.22
CA ASN A 3 20.39 -10.82 34.77
C ASN A 3 20.45 -9.74 33.68
N ALA A 4 19.32 -9.52 33.00
CA ALA A 4 19.16 -8.29 32.23
C ALA A 4 18.97 -7.12 33.23
N PRO A 5 19.63 -5.99 33.03
CA PRO A 5 19.43 -4.83 33.89
C PRO A 5 17.99 -4.31 33.75
N ALA A 6 17.32 -4.15 34.87
CA ALA A 6 15.91 -3.75 34.99
C ALA A 6 15.62 -2.29 34.61
N ASP A 7 16.57 -1.55 34.08
CA ASP A 7 16.47 -0.09 33.94
C ASP A 7 16.20 0.45 32.53
N LYS A 8 15.67 -0.36 31.63
CA LYS A 8 15.22 0.10 30.29
C LYS A 8 13.84 -0.40 29.91
N VAL A 9 12.86 -0.22 30.77
CA VAL A 9 11.50 -0.04 30.30
C VAL A 9 11.38 1.43 29.90
N GLY A 10 12.08 1.78 28.82
CA GLY A 10 11.87 3.06 28.14
C GLY A 10 10.42 3.14 27.70
N THR A 11 9.82 4.29 27.89
CA THR A 11 8.53 4.63 27.30
C THR A 11 8.56 4.24 25.82
N ASN A 12 7.58 3.50 25.40
CA ASN A 12 7.40 2.74 24.16
C ASN A 12 7.43 3.55 22.84
N SER A 13 8.14 4.66 22.78
CA SER A 13 8.12 5.60 21.66
C SER A 13 9.31 5.50 20.71
N ASP A 14 10.42 4.85 21.11
CA ASP A 14 11.64 4.82 20.30
C ASP A 14 12.01 3.38 19.91
N ILE A 15 11.41 2.89 18.81
CA ILE A 15 11.91 1.67 18.15
C ILE A 15 13.17 2.08 17.38
N ARG A 16 14.32 1.51 17.75
CA ARG A 16 15.60 1.79 17.11
C ARG A 16 16.14 0.53 16.45
N HIS A 17 16.64 0.69 15.25
CA HIS A 17 17.31 -0.35 14.48
C HIS A 17 18.76 0.05 14.25
N SER A 18 19.67 -0.92 14.35
CA SER A 18 21.13 -0.65 14.25
C SER A 18 21.73 -1.13 12.95
N ASN A 19 21.12 -2.15 12.31
CA ASN A 19 21.71 -2.82 11.13
C ASN A 19 20.81 -2.71 9.90
N ALA A 20 19.59 -2.17 10.02
CA ALA A 20 18.69 -2.02 8.90
C ALA A 20 18.90 -0.69 8.18
N ALA A 21 18.94 -0.71 6.86
CA ALA A 21 19.02 0.47 6.01
C ALA A 21 18.02 0.36 4.86
N LEU A 22 17.47 1.50 4.41
CA LEU A 22 16.66 1.59 3.22
C LEU A 22 17.58 1.70 2.00
N LEU A 23 17.55 0.71 1.11
CA LEU A 23 18.41 0.65 -0.07
C LEU A 23 17.82 1.38 -1.27
N SER A 24 16.51 1.22 -1.49
CA SER A 24 15.82 1.81 -2.63
C SER A 24 14.36 2.10 -2.31
N ILE A 25 13.77 3.03 -3.06
CA ILE A 25 12.33 3.27 -3.12
C ILE A 25 11.95 3.47 -4.58
N ALA A 26 10.99 2.71 -5.06
CA ALA A 26 10.46 2.87 -6.40
C ALA A 26 8.93 2.93 -6.39
N HIS A 27 8.36 3.43 -7.47
CA HIS A 27 6.91 3.51 -7.64
C HIS A 27 6.50 3.23 -9.08
N GLU A 28 5.26 2.81 -9.24
CA GLU A 28 4.54 2.74 -10.50
C GLU A 28 3.24 3.52 -10.37
N LEU A 29 2.93 4.35 -11.33
CA LEU A 29 1.71 5.14 -11.35
C LEU A 29 0.72 4.55 -12.36
N PRO A 30 -0.54 4.35 -11.96
CA PRO A 30 -1.59 3.99 -12.91
C PRO A 30 -1.66 4.99 -14.07
N PRO A 31 -1.91 4.54 -15.31
CA PRO A 31 -1.80 5.39 -16.50
C PRO A 31 -2.94 6.39 -16.66
N GLU A 32 -4.15 6.06 -16.19
CA GLU A 32 -5.32 6.91 -16.41
C GLU A 32 -5.39 8.07 -15.43
N ILE A 33 -5.85 9.23 -15.92
CA ILE A 33 -6.10 10.41 -15.12
C ILE A 33 -7.60 10.53 -14.88
N VAL A 34 -8.00 10.53 -13.61
CA VAL A 34 -9.39 10.74 -13.16
C VAL A 34 -9.47 12.08 -12.45
N THR A 35 -10.23 13.03 -13.00
CA THR A 35 -10.37 14.38 -12.45
C THR A 35 -11.41 14.47 -11.35
N SER A 36 -11.32 15.50 -10.50
CA SER A 36 -12.40 15.81 -9.56
C SER A 36 -13.67 16.25 -10.27
N ASP A 37 -13.56 16.92 -11.44
CA ASP A 37 -14.70 17.25 -12.27
C ASP A 37 -15.49 16.03 -12.74
N TYR A 38 -14.83 14.91 -13.04
CA TYR A 38 -15.51 13.66 -13.37
C TYR A 38 -16.47 13.22 -12.23
N PHE A 39 -16.01 13.29 -10.97
CA PHE A 39 -16.87 12.96 -9.84
C PHE A 39 -17.97 14.00 -9.62
N ASP A 40 -17.69 15.28 -9.83
CA ASP A 40 -18.70 16.33 -9.75
C ASP A 40 -19.83 16.13 -10.76
N GLU A 41 -19.51 15.68 -11.96
CA GLU A 41 -20.49 15.32 -12.99
C GLU A 41 -21.33 14.11 -12.59
N GLN A 42 -20.68 13.08 -12.05
CA GLN A 42 -21.40 11.89 -11.54
C GLN A 42 -22.33 12.23 -10.37
N LEU A 43 -22.00 13.22 -9.55
CA LEU A 43 -22.74 13.65 -8.36
C LEU A 43 -23.65 14.87 -8.60
N ALA A 44 -23.81 15.33 -9.84
CA ALA A 44 -24.55 16.54 -10.16
C ALA A 44 -26.00 16.52 -9.61
N GLY A 45 -26.69 15.37 -9.68
CA GLY A 45 -28.02 15.17 -9.11
C GLY A 45 -28.04 15.34 -7.58
N THR A 46 -27.07 14.78 -6.92
CA THR A 46 -26.88 14.87 -5.46
C THR A 46 -26.59 16.30 -5.03
N TYR A 47 -25.70 16.99 -5.74
CA TYR A 47 -25.38 18.40 -5.45
C TYR A 47 -26.60 19.29 -5.58
N LYS A 48 -27.40 19.09 -6.63
CA LYS A 48 -28.67 19.82 -6.81
C LYS A 48 -29.65 19.54 -5.67
N ARG A 49 -29.83 18.28 -5.28
CA ARG A 49 -30.71 17.87 -4.18
C ARG A 49 -30.31 18.48 -2.84
N LEU A 50 -29.01 18.43 -2.54
CA LEU A 50 -28.44 18.91 -1.26
C LEU A 50 -28.07 20.40 -1.28
N ARG A 51 -28.31 21.11 -2.39
CA ARG A 51 -27.92 22.51 -2.59
C ARG A 51 -26.43 22.77 -2.37
N MET A 52 -25.60 21.78 -2.77
CA MET A 52 -24.14 21.86 -2.68
C MET A 52 -23.56 22.46 -3.97
N PRO A 53 -22.52 23.27 -3.89
CA PRO A 53 -21.88 23.83 -5.08
C PRO A 53 -21.03 22.80 -5.81
N LYS A 54 -20.94 22.88 -7.14
CA LYS A 54 -19.95 22.16 -7.93
C LYS A 54 -18.52 22.56 -7.49
N GLY A 55 -17.56 21.66 -7.61
CA GLY A 55 -16.16 21.89 -7.24
C GLY A 55 -15.92 21.72 -5.72
N LEU A 56 -16.91 21.21 -4.97
CA LEU A 56 -16.78 21.04 -3.53
C LEU A 56 -15.72 20.03 -3.15
N LEU A 57 -15.63 18.92 -3.88
CA LEU A 57 -14.65 17.86 -3.60
C LEU A 57 -13.22 18.36 -3.72
N GLU A 58 -12.92 19.08 -4.79
CA GLU A 58 -11.58 19.65 -5.00
C GLU A 58 -11.25 20.71 -3.94
N ARG A 59 -12.20 21.58 -3.60
CA ARG A 59 -11.99 22.60 -2.57
C ARG A 59 -11.73 22.04 -1.17
N LEU A 60 -12.38 20.92 -0.82
CA LEU A 60 -12.22 20.30 0.49
C LEU A 60 -10.97 19.42 0.57
N ALA A 61 -10.67 18.69 -0.47
CA ALA A 61 -9.56 17.73 -0.50
C ALA A 61 -8.24 18.32 -1.00
N GLY A 62 -8.29 19.43 -1.77
CA GLY A 62 -7.13 19.98 -2.45
C GLY A 62 -6.60 19.08 -3.59
N ILE A 63 -7.44 18.14 -4.09
CA ILE A 63 -7.05 17.15 -5.10
C ILE A 63 -7.83 17.43 -6.39
N SER A 64 -7.11 17.82 -7.45
CA SER A 64 -7.69 18.04 -8.77
C SER A 64 -7.74 16.76 -9.61
N THR A 65 -6.73 15.89 -9.48
CA THR A 65 -6.61 14.66 -10.27
C THR A 65 -6.19 13.48 -9.40
N ARG A 66 -6.54 12.27 -9.84
CA ARG A 66 -6.14 10.97 -9.30
C ARG A 66 -5.70 10.09 -10.45
N ARG A 67 -4.98 9.01 -10.11
CA ARG A 67 -4.64 7.97 -11.07
C ARG A 67 -5.58 6.78 -10.92
N GLY A 68 -5.89 6.14 -12.05
CA GLY A 68 -6.66 4.91 -12.14
C GLY A 68 -5.94 3.88 -13.00
N TRP A 69 -6.17 2.61 -12.70
CA TRP A 69 -5.69 1.51 -13.53
C TRP A 69 -6.52 1.44 -14.81
N ALA A 70 -5.88 1.16 -15.93
CA ALA A 70 -6.57 0.96 -17.20
C ALA A 70 -7.37 -0.36 -17.18
N GLU A 71 -8.32 -0.48 -18.11
CA GLU A 71 -9.09 -1.71 -18.26
C GLU A 71 -8.16 -2.92 -18.47
N GLY A 72 -8.39 -3.98 -17.70
CA GLY A 72 -7.57 -5.19 -17.71
C GLY A 72 -6.28 -5.13 -16.89
N GLN A 73 -5.95 -3.98 -16.30
CA GLN A 73 -4.85 -3.85 -15.34
C GLN A 73 -5.37 -3.96 -13.90
N THR A 74 -4.54 -4.52 -13.05
CA THR A 74 -4.81 -4.65 -11.61
C THR A 74 -3.82 -3.82 -10.79
N PHE A 75 -4.16 -3.54 -9.53
CA PHE A 75 -3.21 -2.91 -8.62
C PHE A 75 -1.96 -3.78 -8.39
N GLU A 76 -2.10 -5.11 -8.46
CA GLU A 76 -0.96 -6.04 -8.35
C GLU A 76 0.03 -5.90 -9.51
N ASP A 77 -0.43 -5.54 -10.72
CA ASP A 77 0.47 -5.25 -11.83
C ASP A 77 1.40 -4.09 -11.50
N GLY A 78 0.84 -3.04 -10.89
CA GLY A 78 1.62 -1.91 -10.41
C GLY A 78 2.55 -2.26 -9.24
N VAL A 79 2.10 -3.11 -8.32
CA VAL A 79 2.92 -3.62 -7.20
C VAL A 79 4.14 -4.35 -7.73
N VAL A 80 3.95 -5.28 -8.66
CA VAL A 80 5.05 -6.04 -9.28
C VAL A 80 6.00 -5.12 -10.04
N ALA A 81 5.48 -4.21 -10.86
CA ALA A 81 6.30 -3.27 -11.62
C ALA A 81 7.13 -2.33 -10.72
N ALA A 82 6.54 -1.84 -9.62
CA ALA A 82 7.27 -1.04 -8.63
C ALA A 82 8.34 -1.86 -7.91
N ALA A 83 8.03 -3.11 -7.53
CA ALA A 83 8.95 -4.02 -6.88
C ALA A 83 10.17 -4.34 -7.77
N GLU A 84 9.95 -4.63 -9.06
CA GLU A 84 11.01 -4.84 -10.04
C GLU A 84 11.98 -3.65 -10.10
N LYS A 85 11.44 -2.44 -10.19
CA LYS A 85 12.24 -1.21 -10.19
C LYS A 85 13.02 -1.05 -8.90
N ALA A 86 12.43 -1.38 -7.75
CA ALA A 86 13.10 -1.27 -6.46
C ALA A 86 14.26 -2.26 -6.34
N ILE A 87 14.08 -3.50 -6.77
CA ILE A 87 15.12 -4.54 -6.78
C ILE A 87 16.27 -4.12 -7.70
N GLU A 88 15.96 -3.65 -8.92
CA GLU A 88 16.96 -3.16 -9.87
C GLU A 88 17.76 -1.97 -9.30
N GLN A 89 17.07 -0.99 -8.72
CA GLN A 89 17.72 0.19 -8.11
C GLN A 89 18.59 -0.18 -6.91
N ALA A 90 18.18 -1.19 -6.12
CA ALA A 90 18.98 -1.69 -4.99
C ALA A 90 20.22 -2.45 -5.44
N GLY A 91 20.25 -2.95 -6.68
CA GLY A 91 21.37 -3.74 -7.22
C GLY A 91 21.58 -5.06 -6.51
N ILE A 92 20.52 -5.63 -5.92
CA ILE A 92 20.56 -6.93 -5.22
C ILE A 92 20.03 -8.06 -6.11
N ASP A 93 20.49 -9.28 -5.86
CA ASP A 93 19.93 -10.46 -6.49
C ASP A 93 18.64 -10.87 -5.75
N ARG A 94 17.60 -11.28 -6.51
CA ARG A 94 16.33 -11.73 -5.93
C ARG A 94 16.49 -12.92 -4.97
N SER A 95 17.48 -13.77 -5.24
CA SER A 95 17.78 -14.93 -4.36
C SER A 95 18.21 -14.54 -2.94
N GLN A 96 18.60 -13.29 -2.73
CA GLN A 96 19.00 -12.76 -1.42
C GLN A 96 17.80 -12.22 -0.62
N ILE A 97 16.62 -12.05 -1.25
CA ILE A 97 15.42 -11.56 -0.56
C ILE A 97 14.87 -12.68 0.31
N GLY A 98 14.90 -12.49 1.62
CA GLY A 98 14.41 -13.44 2.61
C GLY A 98 13.00 -13.16 3.10
N LEU A 99 12.42 -11.98 2.74
CA LEU A 99 11.09 -11.57 3.19
C LEU A 99 10.42 -10.67 2.16
N LEU A 100 9.15 -10.95 1.86
CA LEU A 100 8.23 -10.07 1.15
C LEU A 100 7.07 -9.71 2.08
N ILE A 101 6.79 -8.42 2.26
CA ILE A 101 5.59 -7.95 2.96
C ILE A 101 4.75 -7.11 2.01
N ASN A 102 3.49 -7.49 1.83
CA ASN A 102 2.52 -6.62 1.17
C ASN A 102 1.76 -5.80 2.23
N ALA A 103 1.72 -4.49 2.05
CA ALA A 103 1.08 -3.55 2.96
C ALA A 103 -0.14 -2.86 2.33
N SER A 104 -0.70 -3.40 1.25
CA SER A 104 -1.89 -2.88 0.58
C SER A 104 -3.13 -3.00 1.44
N VAL A 105 -4.04 -2.02 1.32
CA VAL A 105 -5.42 -2.12 1.83
C VAL A 105 -6.32 -2.81 0.80
N THR A 106 -6.12 -2.50 -0.48
CA THR A 106 -6.85 -3.13 -1.59
C THR A 106 -6.56 -4.64 -1.64
N ARG A 107 -7.62 -5.43 -1.81
CA ARG A 107 -7.57 -6.89 -1.92
C ARG A 107 -8.65 -7.37 -2.84
N ASP A 108 -8.33 -8.31 -3.70
CA ASP A 108 -9.32 -9.02 -4.52
C ASP A 108 -9.90 -10.24 -3.78
N ASN A 109 -9.13 -10.81 -2.85
CA ASN A 109 -9.51 -11.95 -2.02
C ASN A 109 -8.84 -11.88 -0.62
N PHE A 110 -9.43 -12.58 0.34
CA PHE A 110 -8.84 -12.67 1.70
C PHE A 110 -7.74 -13.72 1.78
N GLU A 111 -7.90 -14.82 1.04
CA GLU A 111 -6.95 -15.91 0.93
C GLU A 111 -6.91 -16.45 -0.51
N PRO A 112 -5.71 -16.79 -1.02
CA PRO A 112 -4.40 -16.55 -0.39
C PRO A 112 -4.10 -15.05 -0.21
N ALA A 113 -3.12 -14.72 0.68
CA ALA A 113 -2.65 -13.35 0.86
C ALA A 113 -2.14 -12.76 -0.46
N VAL A 114 -2.25 -11.44 -0.64
CA VAL A 114 -1.76 -10.75 -1.85
C VAL A 114 -0.24 -10.98 -2.06
N SER A 115 0.51 -11.02 -0.96
CA SER A 115 1.94 -11.30 -0.98
C SER A 115 2.29 -12.63 -1.67
N VAL A 116 1.41 -13.63 -1.65
CA VAL A 116 1.64 -14.92 -2.33
C VAL A 116 1.69 -14.74 -3.85
N GLY A 117 0.72 -14.02 -4.42
CA GLY A 117 0.68 -13.73 -5.85
C GLY A 117 1.86 -12.86 -6.30
N VAL A 118 2.20 -11.85 -5.51
CA VAL A 118 3.35 -10.98 -5.78
C VAL A 118 4.67 -11.77 -5.69
N HIS A 119 4.81 -12.64 -4.70
CA HIS A 119 5.99 -13.50 -4.53
C HIS A 119 6.21 -14.39 -5.76
N ASP A 120 5.16 -15.04 -6.24
CA ASP A 120 5.19 -15.90 -7.43
C ASP A 120 5.56 -15.11 -8.69
N ARG A 121 4.92 -13.98 -8.93
CA ARG A 121 5.16 -13.10 -10.08
C ARG A 121 6.55 -12.49 -10.12
N LEU A 122 7.16 -12.26 -8.96
CA LEU A 122 8.55 -11.79 -8.85
C LEU A 122 9.58 -12.92 -8.91
N ASP A 123 9.15 -14.17 -9.01
CA ASP A 123 10.03 -15.36 -8.94
C ASP A 123 11.00 -15.30 -7.75
N LEU A 124 10.46 -14.97 -6.57
CA LEU A 124 11.27 -14.91 -5.35
C LEU A 124 11.60 -16.33 -4.85
N PRO A 125 12.71 -16.50 -4.11
CA PRO A 125 13.13 -17.81 -3.65
C PRO A 125 12.10 -18.44 -2.70
N ARG A 126 11.90 -19.76 -2.81
CA ARG A 126 10.92 -20.51 -2.01
C ARG A 126 11.13 -20.42 -0.49
N HIS A 127 12.32 -20.07 -0.05
CA HIS A 127 12.62 -19.89 1.36
C HIS A 127 12.24 -18.49 1.87
N ALA A 128 11.96 -17.54 0.98
CA ALA A 128 11.52 -16.20 1.37
C ALA A 128 10.15 -16.27 2.04
N LEU A 129 10.06 -15.73 3.24
CA LEU A 129 8.79 -15.55 3.93
C LEU A 129 7.93 -14.54 3.17
N ASN A 130 6.62 -14.75 3.17
CA ASN A 130 5.70 -13.74 2.64
C ASN A 130 4.42 -13.68 3.47
N PHE A 131 3.91 -12.48 3.69
CA PHE A 131 2.65 -12.22 4.37
C PHE A 131 2.17 -10.77 4.14
N ASP A 132 0.90 -10.53 4.45
CA ASP A 132 0.32 -9.19 4.40
C ASP A 132 0.29 -8.54 5.78
N ILE A 133 0.56 -7.23 5.83
CA ILE A 133 0.32 -6.38 7.00
C ILE A 133 -0.74 -5.36 6.64
N THR A 134 -1.88 -5.36 7.34
CA THR A 134 -2.95 -4.41 7.11
C THR A 134 -3.11 -3.48 8.31
N ASN A 135 -2.81 -2.20 8.11
CA ASN A 135 -3.05 -1.14 9.08
C ASN A 135 -3.31 0.20 8.36
N ALA A 136 -4.18 0.19 7.37
CA ALA A 136 -4.51 1.38 6.58
C ALA A 136 -3.24 2.17 6.16
N CYS A 137 -3.22 3.48 6.33
CA CYS A 137 -2.09 4.34 5.95
C CYS A 137 -0.77 4.03 6.70
N LEU A 138 -0.82 3.28 7.80
CA LEU A 138 0.35 2.90 8.60
C LEU A 138 0.92 1.52 8.24
N GLY A 139 0.25 0.74 7.39
CA GLY A 139 0.67 -0.61 7.02
C GLY A 139 2.12 -0.68 6.54
N PHE A 140 2.52 0.25 5.65
CA PHE A 140 3.88 0.30 5.10
C PHE A 140 4.94 0.57 6.17
N VAL A 141 4.69 1.52 7.08
CA VAL A 141 5.61 1.83 8.19
C VAL A 141 5.69 0.67 9.18
N ASN A 142 4.57 -0.01 9.45
CA ASN A 142 4.57 -1.22 10.28
C ASN A 142 5.38 -2.34 9.62
N ALA A 143 5.24 -2.53 8.31
CA ALA A 143 6.05 -3.48 7.57
C ALA A 143 7.55 -3.16 7.65
N MET A 144 7.94 -1.87 7.53
CA MET A 144 9.32 -1.45 7.74
C MET A 144 9.83 -1.81 9.14
N THR A 145 9.02 -1.61 10.18
CA THR A 145 9.40 -1.97 11.56
C THR A 145 9.62 -3.47 11.70
N VAL A 146 8.72 -4.30 11.14
CA VAL A 146 8.86 -5.76 11.18
C VAL A 146 10.10 -6.22 10.43
N ALA A 147 10.28 -5.75 9.20
CA ALA A 147 11.45 -6.10 8.38
C ALA A 147 12.76 -5.70 9.06
N SER A 148 12.84 -4.46 9.57
CA SER A 148 14.04 -3.97 10.28
C SER A 148 14.35 -4.78 11.54
N THR A 149 13.33 -5.20 12.28
CA THR A 149 13.50 -6.07 13.45
C THR A 149 14.07 -7.44 13.05
N MET A 150 13.61 -8.02 11.94
CA MET A 150 14.12 -9.31 11.45
C MET A 150 15.57 -9.18 10.93
N ILE A 151 15.93 -8.07 10.29
CA ILE A 151 17.28 -7.77 9.85
C ILE A 151 18.20 -7.59 11.06
N ASP A 152 17.81 -6.82 12.06
CA ASP A 152 18.58 -6.59 13.27
C ASP A 152 18.81 -7.89 14.07
N ALA A 153 17.85 -8.80 14.03
CA ALA A 153 17.98 -10.12 14.64
C ALA A 153 18.86 -11.10 13.83
N GLY A 154 19.29 -10.70 12.61
CA GLY A 154 20.05 -11.56 11.70
C GLY A 154 19.24 -12.72 11.10
N ALA A 155 17.90 -12.62 11.15
CA ALA A 155 17.02 -13.66 10.60
C ALA A 155 16.94 -13.61 9.07
N ILE A 156 17.09 -12.42 8.49
CA ILE A 156 17.10 -12.17 7.04
C ILE A 156 18.13 -11.09 6.72
N GLU A 157 18.61 -11.05 5.48
CA GLU A 157 19.53 -10.03 4.99
C GLU A 157 18.77 -8.90 4.26
N TYR A 158 17.86 -9.28 3.37
CA TYR A 158 17.05 -8.32 2.60
C TYR A 158 15.56 -8.61 2.75
N ALA A 159 14.80 -7.53 2.83
CA ALA A 159 13.34 -7.53 2.81
C ALA A 159 12.82 -6.63 1.69
N LEU A 160 11.78 -7.07 1.02
CA LEU A 160 11.01 -6.29 0.05
C LEU A 160 9.65 -5.96 0.66
N ILE A 161 9.31 -4.67 0.70
CA ILE A 161 8.02 -4.19 1.18
C ILE A 161 7.30 -3.56 -0.01
N VAL A 162 6.09 -3.98 -0.26
CA VAL A 162 5.26 -3.51 -1.37
C VAL A 162 3.90 -3.02 -0.88
N ALA A 163 3.33 -2.07 -1.61
CA ALA A 163 1.94 -1.65 -1.43
C ALA A 163 1.38 -1.14 -2.75
N GLY A 164 0.17 -1.48 -3.06
CA GLY A 164 -0.55 -0.96 -4.21
C GLY A 164 -2.02 -0.81 -3.89
N GLU A 165 -2.67 0.19 -4.51
CA GLU A 165 -4.06 0.50 -4.22
C GLU A 165 -4.88 0.69 -5.50
N ASP A 166 -6.12 0.20 -5.47
CA ASP A 166 -7.17 0.56 -6.40
C ASP A 166 -8.45 0.98 -5.65
N PRO A 167 -8.64 2.27 -5.41
CA PRO A 167 -9.85 2.78 -4.76
C PRO A 167 -11.06 2.86 -5.70
N SER A 168 -10.94 2.53 -6.98
CA SER A 168 -12.00 2.70 -8.00
C SER A 168 -13.31 1.98 -7.66
N PRO A 169 -13.32 0.73 -7.13
CA PRO A 169 -14.55 0.06 -6.73
C PRO A 169 -15.30 0.81 -5.63
N TRP A 170 -14.55 1.39 -4.69
CA TRP A 170 -15.13 2.15 -3.58
C TRP A 170 -15.67 3.50 -4.04
N HIS A 171 -14.96 4.19 -4.95
CA HIS A 171 -15.45 5.42 -5.57
C HIS A 171 -16.78 5.18 -6.30
N ARG A 172 -16.88 4.13 -7.15
CA ARG A 172 -18.12 3.76 -7.82
C ARG A 172 -19.26 3.47 -6.84
N THR A 173 -18.97 2.75 -5.78
CA THR A 173 -19.93 2.44 -4.72
C THR A 173 -20.38 3.72 -3.99
N ALA A 174 -19.47 4.61 -3.63
CA ALA A 174 -19.79 5.88 -2.97
C ALA A 174 -20.67 6.76 -3.87
N VAL A 175 -20.34 6.91 -5.15
CA VAL A 175 -21.16 7.64 -6.13
C VAL A 175 -22.57 7.06 -6.21
N ARG A 176 -22.71 5.73 -6.29
CA ARG A 176 -24.00 5.04 -6.32
C ARG A 176 -24.83 5.30 -5.07
N ILE A 177 -24.21 5.20 -3.88
CA ILE A 177 -24.89 5.44 -2.60
C ILE A 177 -25.34 6.90 -2.51
N LEU A 178 -24.46 7.85 -2.80
CA LEU A 178 -24.76 9.28 -2.70
C LEU A 178 -25.84 9.71 -3.70
N ASN A 179 -25.94 9.08 -4.85
CA ASN A 179 -27.00 9.37 -5.82
C ASN A 179 -28.36 8.74 -5.47
N ASN A 180 -28.40 7.79 -4.55
CA ASN A 180 -29.66 7.24 -4.06
C ASN A 180 -30.35 8.25 -3.13
N PRO A 181 -31.58 8.75 -3.47
CA PRO A 181 -32.29 9.71 -2.62
C PRO A 181 -32.69 9.14 -1.25
N ASP A 182 -32.80 7.83 -1.13
CA ASP A 182 -33.24 7.13 0.10
C ASP A 182 -32.06 6.76 1.02
N SER A 183 -30.82 7.01 0.58
CA SER A 183 -29.65 6.82 1.42
C SER A 183 -29.45 8.04 2.31
N THR A 184 -29.92 7.98 3.55
CA THR A 184 -29.72 8.95 4.63
C THR A 184 -28.83 8.36 5.70
#